data_cc9f71580b472aeb49fe275beb4c1add
#
_entry.id   cc9f71580b472aeb49fe275beb4c1add
#
_cell.length_a   1.000
_cell.length_b   1.000
_cell.length_c   1.000
_cell.angle_alpha   90.00
_cell.angle_beta   90.00
_cell.angle_gamma   90.00
#
_symmetry.space_group_name_H-M   'P 1'
#
loop_
_entity.id
_entity.type
_entity.pdbx_description
1 polymer ?
#
loop_
_entity_poly.entity_id
_entity_poly.type
_entity_poly.pdbx_seq_one_letter_code
_entity_poly.pdbx_strand_id
1 'polypeptide(L)'
;RFYYLILAIPLGRAGSHGWILPICLRAPLQQRLGPIWLQLPERFASEDMGTLADFLDSLPGDYRYAVEVRHPGFFRKDDAERQLNRLLHQRSIERISFDSRALFASAATDPSTLEAKRRKPRLPVHAIALSERPSVRFIGGMEQAANWQALAPWLDKCAQWLQAGYQPMLFMHTPDNQMAPQLARDFYHALRERVPALVPMPAWPG
;
A
#
# COMPACT_ATOMS: atom_id res chain seq x y z
N ARG A 1 -5.60 -16.93 -0.94
CA ARG A 1 -5.62 -15.81 0.02
C ARG A 1 -4.19 -15.45 0.34
N PHE A 2 -3.79 -14.20 0.10
CA PHE A 2 -2.50 -13.67 0.54
C PHE A 2 -2.71 -12.98 1.88
N TYR A 3 -1.81 -13.22 2.81
CA TYR A 3 -1.79 -12.53 4.10
C TYR A 3 -0.69 -11.47 4.06
N TYR A 4 -0.95 -10.30 4.59
CA TYR A 4 0.03 -9.23 4.72
C TYR A 4 0.11 -8.78 6.18
N LEU A 5 1.27 -8.33 6.57
CA LEU A 5 1.53 -7.81 7.90
C LEU A 5 1.87 -6.32 7.80
N ILE A 6 1.13 -5.48 8.50
CA ILE A 6 1.45 -4.06 8.62
C ILE A 6 2.25 -3.86 9.90
N LEU A 7 3.50 -3.47 9.77
CA LEU A 7 4.35 -3.09 10.90
C LEU A 7 4.43 -1.56 10.96
N ALA A 8 3.98 -0.97 12.06
CA ALA A 8 4.27 0.42 12.38
C ALA A 8 5.68 0.48 12.99
N ILE A 9 6.59 1.21 12.35
CA ILE A 9 7.97 1.36 12.83
C ILE A 9 8.03 2.57 13.77
N PRO A 10 8.26 2.39 15.08
CA PRO A 10 8.54 3.51 15.97
C PRO A 10 9.96 4.04 15.70
N LEU A 11 10.09 5.31 15.37
CA LEU A 11 11.39 5.98 15.37
C LEU A 11 11.83 6.20 16.82
N GLY A 12 12.59 5.27 17.36
CA GLY A 12 13.37 5.41 18.59
C GLY A 12 14.83 5.12 18.26
N ARG A 13 15.77 5.75 18.95
CA ARG A 13 17.20 5.43 18.81
C ARG A 13 17.37 3.91 18.87
N ALA A 14 18.09 3.36 17.91
CA ALA A 14 18.42 1.94 17.83
C ALA A 14 19.20 1.54 19.11
N GLY A 15 18.46 1.23 20.14
CA GLY A 15 18.94 0.36 21.20
C GLY A 15 18.82 -1.08 20.67
N SER A 16 19.81 -1.88 20.94
CA SER A 16 20.09 -3.26 20.52
C SER A 16 18.99 -4.28 20.84
N HIS A 17 17.74 -3.97 20.63
CA HIS A 17 16.62 -4.91 20.74
C HIS A 17 16.29 -5.38 19.31
N GLY A 18 16.83 -6.55 18.98
CA GLY A 18 16.57 -7.22 17.72
C GLY A 18 15.07 -7.19 17.40
N TRP A 19 14.75 -6.65 16.24
CA TRP A 19 13.40 -6.69 15.69
C TRP A 19 13.05 -8.16 15.43
N ILE A 20 12.41 -8.79 16.39
CA ILE A 20 11.89 -10.14 16.23
C ILE A 20 10.63 -9.98 15.38
N LEU A 21 10.78 -10.12 14.05
CA LEU A 21 9.66 -10.53 13.24
C LEU A 21 9.13 -11.81 13.87
N PRO A 22 7.85 -11.88 14.27
CA PRO A 22 7.34 -13.06 14.96
C PRO A 22 7.63 -14.29 14.12
N ILE A 23 8.52 -15.14 14.59
CA ILE A 23 8.87 -16.43 13.96
C ILE A 23 7.62 -17.28 13.74
N CYS A 24 6.56 -17.03 14.49
CA CYS A 24 5.23 -17.64 14.37
C CYS A 24 4.58 -17.49 12.97
N LEU A 25 4.98 -16.52 12.15
CA LEU A 25 4.48 -16.37 10.79
C LEU A 25 5.23 -17.22 9.76
N ARG A 26 6.36 -17.82 10.13
CA ARG A 26 7.17 -18.62 9.20
C ARG A 26 6.49 -19.90 8.74
N ALA A 27 5.82 -20.61 9.62
CA ALA A 27 5.38 -21.97 9.31
C ALA A 27 4.06 -22.09 8.52
N PRO A 28 2.97 -21.33 8.82
CA PRO A 28 1.70 -21.57 8.14
C PRO A 28 1.51 -20.80 6.83
N LEU A 29 2.27 -19.72 6.57
CA LEU A 29 1.99 -18.82 5.47
C LEU A 29 2.97 -18.91 4.29
N GLN A 30 4.20 -19.31 4.52
CA GLN A 30 5.30 -19.48 3.55
C GLN A 30 5.09 -18.86 2.15
N GLN A 31 4.58 -19.62 1.20
CA GLN A 31 4.33 -19.19 -0.18
C GLN A 31 3.10 -18.27 -0.35
N ARG A 32 2.25 -18.14 0.67
CA ARG A 32 1.05 -17.29 0.67
C ARG A 32 1.26 -15.94 1.37
N LEU A 33 2.47 -15.69 1.88
CA LEU A 33 2.79 -14.41 2.50
C LEU A 33 2.97 -13.36 1.39
N GLY A 34 2.14 -12.33 1.42
CA GLY A 34 2.32 -11.11 0.64
C GLY A 34 3.49 -10.28 1.16
N PRO A 35 3.71 -9.07 0.65
CA PRO A 35 4.78 -8.21 1.16
C PRO A 35 4.53 -7.85 2.62
N ILE A 36 5.59 -7.81 3.41
CA ILE A 36 5.57 -7.22 4.74
C ILE A 36 5.55 -5.70 4.56
N TRP A 37 4.53 -5.08 5.08
CA TRP A 37 4.27 -3.68 4.89
C TRP A 37 4.83 -2.86 6.05
N LEU A 38 5.80 -2.02 5.75
CA LEU A 38 6.46 -1.15 6.70
C LEU A 38 5.84 0.24 6.61
N GLN A 39 5.01 0.59 7.59
CA GLN A 39 4.39 1.90 7.66
C GLN A 39 5.25 2.83 8.49
N LEU A 40 5.77 3.88 7.86
CA LEU A 40 6.53 4.92 8.55
C LEU A 40 5.60 5.96 9.19
N PRO A 41 5.95 6.51 10.35
CA PRO A 41 5.16 7.57 10.98
C PRO A 41 5.21 8.86 10.15
N GLU A 42 4.21 9.73 10.33
CA GLU A 42 4.12 11.00 9.60
C GLU A 42 5.31 11.93 9.85
N ARG A 43 5.93 11.84 11.02
CA ARG A 43 7.13 12.61 11.38
C ARG A 43 8.42 12.14 10.70
N PHE A 44 8.41 10.96 10.02
CA PHE A 44 9.56 10.43 9.30
C PHE A 44 9.85 11.31 8.08
N ALA A 45 10.96 12.02 8.09
CA ALA A 45 11.33 12.98 7.05
C ALA A 45 12.66 12.60 6.36
N SER A 46 13.15 13.46 5.48
CA SER A 46 14.36 13.19 4.68
C SER A 46 15.62 12.96 5.50
N GLU A 47 15.73 13.59 6.65
CA GLU A 47 16.84 13.46 7.58
C GLU A 47 16.92 12.07 8.23
N ASP A 48 15.82 11.34 8.25
CA ASP A 48 15.73 9.97 8.81
C ASP A 48 16.10 8.88 7.80
N MET A 49 16.36 9.21 6.54
CA MET A 49 16.59 8.22 5.47
C MET A 49 17.78 7.30 5.73
N GLY A 50 18.83 7.78 6.41
CA GLY A 50 19.94 6.93 6.84
C GLY A 50 19.49 5.81 7.77
N THR A 51 18.67 6.16 8.77
CA THR A 51 18.07 5.19 9.70
C THR A 51 17.18 4.17 8.98
N LEU A 52 16.43 4.60 7.96
CA LEU A 52 15.64 3.68 7.14
C LEU A 52 16.54 2.73 6.36
N ALA A 53 17.61 3.22 5.75
CA ALA A 53 18.56 2.41 5.00
C ALA A 53 19.14 1.29 5.86
N ASP A 54 19.69 1.65 7.03
CA ASP A 54 20.28 0.70 8.00
C ASP A 54 19.23 -0.33 8.46
N PHE A 55 18.01 0.11 8.72
CA PHE A 55 16.91 -0.78 9.10
C PHE A 55 16.58 -1.77 7.98
N LEU A 56 16.41 -1.30 6.74
CA LEU A 56 16.07 -2.14 5.60
C LEU A 56 17.19 -3.16 5.31
N ASP A 57 18.46 -2.77 5.49
CA ASP A 57 19.61 -3.66 5.31
C ASP A 57 19.72 -4.73 6.40
N SER A 58 19.10 -4.51 7.57
CA SER A 58 19.02 -5.49 8.66
C SER A 58 17.88 -6.51 8.50
N LEU A 59 16.99 -6.31 7.55
CA LEU A 59 15.84 -7.20 7.36
C LEU A 59 16.23 -8.53 6.70
N PRO A 60 15.57 -9.65 7.08
CA PRO A 60 15.79 -10.93 6.42
C PRO A 60 15.50 -10.88 4.93
N GLY A 61 16.42 -11.38 4.08
CA GLY A 61 16.29 -11.34 2.63
C GLY A 61 15.24 -12.29 2.04
N ASP A 62 14.70 -13.22 2.84
CA ASP A 62 13.73 -14.24 2.41
C ASP A 62 12.31 -13.68 2.20
N TYR A 63 12.08 -12.42 2.56
CA TYR A 63 10.76 -11.80 2.51
C TYR A 63 10.73 -10.63 1.54
N ARG A 64 9.54 -10.32 1.08
CA ARG A 64 9.27 -9.11 0.30
C ARG A 64 8.77 -8.03 1.22
N TYR A 65 9.21 -6.80 0.96
CA TYR A 65 8.85 -5.65 1.76
C TYR A 65 8.25 -4.57 0.88
N ALA A 66 7.36 -3.78 1.48
CA ALA A 66 6.84 -2.56 0.88
C ALA A 66 6.80 -1.46 1.95
N VAL A 67 7.16 -0.23 1.57
CA VAL A 67 7.25 0.91 2.48
C VAL A 67 6.15 1.91 2.18
N GLU A 68 5.37 2.27 3.20
CA GLU A 68 4.42 3.38 3.15
C GLU A 68 5.00 4.59 3.87
N VAL A 69 5.28 5.65 3.12
CA VAL A 69 5.66 6.95 3.67
C VAL A 69 4.43 7.85 3.82
N ARG A 70 4.42 8.70 4.83
CA ARG A 70 3.31 9.60 5.17
C ARG A 70 3.71 11.07 5.27
N HIS A 71 4.99 11.37 5.36
CA HIS A 71 5.47 12.74 5.43
C HIS A 71 5.33 13.43 4.06
N PRO A 72 4.72 14.64 4.00
CA PRO A 72 4.46 15.35 2.74
C PRO A 72 5.72 15.65 1.92
N GLY A 73 6.89 15.72 2.55
CA GLY A 73 8.18 15.94 1.90
C GLY A 73 8.50 14.90 0.82
N PHE A 74 7.99 13.67 0.94
CA PHE A 74 8.19 12.61 -0.05
C PHE A 74 7.18 12.62 -1.21
N PHE A 75 6.41 13.71 -1.36
CA PHE A 75 5.39 13.85 -2.40
C PHE A 75 5.52 15.16 -3.19
N ARG A 76 6.73 15.75 -3.19
CA ARG A 76 7.02 17.05 -3.84
C ARG A 76 7.71 16.91 -5.20
N LYS A 77 8.04 15.69 -5.62
CA LYS A 77 8.83 15.40 -6.83
C LYS A 77 10.22 16.06 -6.81
N ASP A 78 10.75 16.30 -5.63
CA ASP A 78 12.06 16.90 -5.35
C ASP A 78 13.14 15.83 -5.09
N ASP A 79 14.31 16.27 -4.60
CA ASP A 79 15.44 15.40 -4.32
C ASP A 79 15.14 14.38 -3.22
N ALA A 80 14.40 14.76 -2.18
CA ALA A 80 14.07 13.87 -1.09
C ALA A 80 13.22 12.67 -1.58
N GLU A 81 12.25 12.94 -2.43
CA GLU A 81 11.45 11.87 -3.04
C GLU A 81 12.27 11.01 -3.99
N ARG A 82 13.13 11.61 -4.81
CA ARG A 82 14.01 10.86 -5.73
C ARG A 82 14.99 9.96 -4.97
N GLN A 83 15.55 10.45 -3.87
CA GLN A 83 16.45 9.68 -3.01
C GLN A 83 15.75 8.50 -2.35
N LEU A 84 14.54 8.71 -1.80
CA LEU A 84 13.72 7.63 -1.24
C LEU A 84 13.43 6.57 -2.29
N ASN A 85 12.95 6.96 -3.47
CA ASN A 85 12.62 6.02 -4.53
C ASN A 85 13.86 5.21 -4.99
N ARG A 86 15.02 5.86 -5.09
CA ARG A 86 16.29 5.20 -5.43
C ARG A 86 16.71 4.21 -4.35
N LEU A 87 16.62 4.61 -3.07
CA LEU A 87 16.96 3.77 -1.92
C LEU A 87 16.12 2.49 -1.89
N LEU A 88 14.82 2.60 -2.12
CA LEU A 88 13.90 1.46 -2.15
C LEU A 88 14.12 0.58 -3.38
N HIS A 89 14.25 1.20 -4.56
CA HIS A 89 14.47 0.48 -5.82
C HIS A 89 15.74 -0.36 -5.79
N GLN A 90 16.86 0.19 -5.28
CA GLN A 90 18.14 -0.53 -5.15
C GLN A 90 18.02 -1.79 -4.27
N ARG A 91 17.03 -1.86 -3.39
CA ARG A 91 16.76 -2.99 -2.49
C ARG A 91 15.59 -3.87 -2.96
N SER A 92 15.06 -3.62 -4.14
CA SER A 92 13.84 -4.29 -4.65
C SER A 92 12.65 -4.19 -3.69
N ILE A 93 12.57 -3.09 -2.93
CA ILE A 93 11.51 -2.80 -1.99
C ILE A 93 10.50 -1.89 -2.66
N GLU A 94 9.22 -2.24 -2.57
CA GLU A 94 8.15 -1.46 -3.19
C GLU A 94 7.80 -0.23 -2.33
N ARG A 95 7.44 0.87 -2.99
CA ARG A 95 6.82 2.02 -2.34
C ARG A 95 5.31 1.95 -2.51
N ILE A 96 4.58 1.98 -1.40
CA ILE A 96 3.11 1.97 -1.45
C ILE A 96 2.60 3.27 -2.07
N SER A 97 1.87 3.16 -3.17
CA SER A 97 1.07 4.25 -3.73
C SER A 97 -0.18 4.44 -2.86
N PHE A 98 -0.18 5.50 -2.04
CA PHE A 98 -1.28 5.77 -1.11
C PHE A 98 -2.31 6.70 -1.76
N ASP A 99 -3.58 6.29 -1.79
CA ASP A 99 -4.66 7.07 -2.38
C ASP A 99 -5.83 7.21 -1.40
N SER A 100 -6.05 8.41 -0.90
CA SER A 100 -7.15 8.77 0.00
C SER A 100 -8.10 9.80 -0.61
N ARG A 101 -8.03 10.03 -1.92
CA ARG A 101 -8.84 11.05 -2.61
C ARG A 101 -10.33 10.85 -2.37
N ALA A 102 -10.83 9.62 -2.52
CA ALA A 102 -12.25 9.33 -2.32
C ALA A 102 -12.69 9.58 -0.87
N LEU A 103 -11.87 9.20 0.13
CA LEU A 103 -12.16 9.48 1.53
C LEU A 103 -12.32 10.98 1.78
N PHE A 104 -11.37 11.79 1.28
CA PHE A 104 -11.38 13.23 1.53
C PHE A 104 -12.37 14.00 0.64
N ALA A 105 -12.82 13.42 -0.47
CA ALA A 105 -13.91 13.97 -1.28
C ALA A 105 -15.30 13.69 -0.67
N SER A 106 -15.42 12.67 0.19
CA SER A 106 -16.70 12.33 0.83
C SER A 106 -17.23 13.48 1.69
N ALA A 107 -18.49 13.81 1.53
CA ALA A 107 -19.21 14.75 2.39
C ALA A 107 -19.79 14.09 3.65
N ALA A 108 -19.66 12.78 3.80
CA ALA A 108 -20.20 12.03 4.92
C ALA A 108 -19.62 12.49 6.26
N THR A 109 -20.48 12.54 7.25
CA THR A 109 -20.19 13.01 8.63
C THR A 109 -20.40 11.93 9.66
N ASP A 110 -20.58 10.68 9.23
CA ASP A 110 -20.66 9.54 10.15
C ASP A 110 -19.36 9.36 10.95
N PRO A 111 -19.42 8.76 12.14
CA PRO A 111 -18.25 8.62 13.02
C PRO A 111 -17.07 7.88 12.39
N SER A 112 -17.34 6.85 11.59
CA SER A 112 -16.27 6.06 10.95
C SER A 112 -15.55 6.85 9.85
N THR A 113 -16.28 7.64 9.06
CA THR A 113 -15.67 8.54 8.05
C THR A 113 -14.85 9.64 8.71
N LEU A 114 -15.36 10.28 9.76
CA LEU A 114 -14.63 11.32 10.48
C LEU A 114 -13.36 10.77 11.11
N GLU A 115 -13.44 9.60 11.74
CA GLU A 115 -12.28 8.93 12.33
C GLU A 115 -11.26 8.51 11.25
N ALA A 116 -11.72 7.98 10.10
CA ALA A 116 -10.84 7.66 8.98
C ALA A 116 -10.12 8.91 8.47
N LYS A 117 -10.80 10.05 8.28
CA LYS A 117 -10.20 11.32 7.87
C LYS A 117 -9.17 11.84 8.88
N ARG A 118 -9.39 11.62 10.17
CA ARG A 118 -8.46 12.02 11.24
C ARG A 118 -7.18 11.20 11.22
N ARG A 119 -7.28 9.87 10.91
CA ARG A 119 -6.15 8.93 10.97
C ARG A 119 -5.36 8.80 9.68
N LYS A 120 -5.91 9.25 8.56
CA LYS A 120 -5.27 9.07 7.25
C LYS A 120 -4.69 10.39 6.76
N PRO A 121 -3.48 10.38 6.20
CA PRO A 121 -2.91 11.58 5.62
C PRO A 121 -3.64 11.94 4.32
N ARG A 122 -3.73 13.23 4.05
CA ARG A 122 -4.18 13.76 2.75
C ARG A 122 -2.95 14.09 1.91
N LEU A 123 -2.58 13.20 1.01
CA LEU A 123 -1.36 13.28 0.23
C LEU A 123 -1.65 13.24 -1.27
N PRO A 124 -0.78 13.81 -2.12
CA PRO A 124 -0.84 13.61 -3.56
C PRO A 124 -0.67 12.11 -3.89
N VAL A 125 -1.34 11.67 -4.96
CA VAL A 125 -1.22 10.29 -5.43
C VAL A 125 -0.07 10.20 -6.42
N HIS A 126 0.93 9.38 -6.11
CA HIS A 126 2.01 9.05 -7.01
C HIS A 126 1.94 7.55 -7.34
N ALA A 127 1.52 7.24 -8.57
CA ALA A 127 1.44 5.87 -9.08
C ALA A 127 2.83 5.40 -9.50
N ILE A 128 3.57 4.84 -8.55
CA ILE A 128 4.96 4.41 -8.70
C ILE A 128 5.03 2.89 -8.71
N ALA A 129 5.97 2.33 -9.48
CA ALA A 129 6.38 0.94 -9.44
C ALA A 129 7.90 0.91 -9.31
N LEU A 130 8.40 0.48 -8.16
CA LEU A 130 9.82 0.34 -7.88
C LEU A 130 10.28 -1.12 -7.98
N SER A 131 9.33 -2.05 -8.07
CA SER A 131 9.54 -3.48 -8.24
C SER A 131 8.54 -4.04 -9.25
N GLU A 132 8.62 -5.34 -9.53
CA GLU A 132 7.64 -6.06 -10.36
C GLU A 132 6.25 -6.17 -9.71
N ARG A 133 6.07 -5.69 -8.48
CA ARG A 133 4.85 -5.81 -7.70
C ARG A 133 4.39 -4.48 -7.13
N PRO A 134 4.02 -3.54 -8.02
CA PRO A 134 3.53 -2.25 -7.58
C PRO A 134 2.34 -2.42 -6.63
N SER A 135 2.39 -1.71 -5.51
CA SER A 135 1.42 -1.87 -4.45
C SER A 135 0.66 -0.57 -4.21
N VAL A 136 -0.65 -0.67 -4.14
CA VAL A 136 -1.56 0.47 -3.96
C VAL A 136 -2.38 0.27 -2.70
N ARG A 137 -2.47 1.29 -1.86
CA ARG A 137 -3.44 1.38 -0.77
C ARG A 137 -4.48 2.42 -1.12
N PHE A 138 -5.67 1.96 -1.44
CA PHE A 138 -6.82 2.81 -1.71
C PHE A 138 -7.68 2.94 -0.45
N ILE A 139 -7.99 4.18 -0.06
CA ILE A 139 -8.89 4.50 1.03
C ILE A 139 -10.11 5.19 0.44
N GLY A 140 -11.20 4.44 0.33
CA GLY A 140 -12.49 4.92 -0.14
C GLY A 140 -13.26 5.70 0.91
N GLY A 141 -14.35 6.29 0.48
CA GLY A 141 -15.43 6.84 1.30
C GLY A 141 -16.60 5.84 1.39
N MET A 142 -17.70 6.30 1.97
CA MET A 142 -18.96 5.54 2.00
C MET A 142 -19.71 5.62 0.66
N GLU A 143 -19.49 6.67 -0.12
CA GLU A 143 -20.17 6.86 -1.41
C GLU A 143 -19.48 6.06 -2.52
N GLN A 144 -20.21 5.10 -3.08
CA GLN A 144 -19.69 4.23 -4.12
C GLN A 144 -19.28 4.98 -5.39
N ALA A 145 -20.05 5.97 -5.81
CA ALA A 145 -19.75 6.77 -7.01
C ALA A 145 -18.43 7.52 -6.89
N ALA A 146 -18.15 8.12 -5.73
CA ALA A 146 -16.88 8.81 -5.47
C ALA A 146 -15.70 7.83 -5.44
N ASN A 147 -15.91 6.63 -4.90
CA ASN A 147 -14.91 5.58 -4.93
C ASN A 147 -14.56 5.20 -6.38
N TRP A 148 -15.56 4.99 -7.24
CA TRP A 148 -15.34 4.63 -8.63
C TRP A 148 -14.67 5.74 -9.44
N GLN A 149 -15.03 6.99 -9.21
CA GLN A 149 -14.35 8.14 -9.85
C GLN A 149 -12.85 8.16 -9.52
N ALA A 150 -12.50 7.89 -8.26
CA ALA A 150 -11.10 7.84 -7.84
C ALA A 150 -10.36 6.56 -8.31
N LEU A 151 -11.10 5.43 -8.49
CA LEU A 151 -10.54 4.15 -8.92
C LEU A 151 -10.36 4.04 -10.44
N ALA A 152 -11.12 4.78 -11.24
CA ALA A 152 -11.06 4.69 -12.69
C ALA A 152 -9.63 4.82 -13.25
N PRO A 153 -8.78 5.80 -12.82
CA PRO A 153 -7.40 5.88 -13.28
C PRO A 153 -6.55 4.66 -12.87
N TRP A 154 -6.90 4.00 -11.76
CA TRP A 154 -6.20 2.81 -11.31
C TRP A 154 -6.50 1.57 -12.17
N LEU A 155 -7.68 1.48 -12.77
CA LEU A 155 -8.00 0.42 -13.73
C LEU A 155 -7.04 0.46 -14.92
N ASP A 156 -6.84 1.65 -15.49
CA ASP A 156 -5.94 1.84 -16.63
C ASP A 156 -4.48 1.61 -16.23
N LYS A 157 -4.10 2.10 -15.04
CA LYS A 157 -2.73 1.93 -14.55
C LYS A 157 -2.41 0.47 -14.24
N CYS A 158 -3.34 -0.27 -13.63
CA CYS A 158 -3.18 -1.70 -13.35
C CYS A 158 -3.14 -2.52 -14.64
N ALA A 159 -3.97 -2.18 -15.64
CA ALA A 159 -3.91 -2.83 -16.94
C ALA A 159 -2.54 -2.62 -17.62
N GLN A 160 -2.00 -1.40 -17.59
CA GLN A 160 -0.66 -1.10 -18.10
C GLN A 160 0.42 -1.92 -17.37
N TRP A 161 0.37 -2.01 -16.04
CA TRP A 161 1.32 -2.80 -15.27
C TRP A 161 1.24 -4.28 -15.59
N LEU A 162 0.04 -4.83 -15.70
CA LEU A 162 -0.17 -6.24 -16.08
C LEU A 162 0.35 -6.54 -17.49
N GLN A 163 0.11 -5.65 -18.45
CA GLN A 163 0.64 -5.76 -19.82
C GLN A 163 2.17 -5.67 -19.86
N ALA A 164 2.78 -4.93 -18.95
CA ALA A 164 4.22 -4.87 -18.77
C ALA A 164 4.81 -6.06 -18.00
N GLY A 165 3.99 -7.05 -17.63
CA GLY A 165 4.42 -8.24 -16.88
C GLY A 165 4.47 -8.06 -15.36
N TYR A 166 4.06 -6.92 -14.83
CA TYR A 166 4.03 -6.67 -13.39
C TYR A 166 2.83 -7.35 -12.74
N GLN A 167 2.90 -7.53 -11.43
CA GLN A 167 1.86 -8.15 -10.60
C GLN A 167 1.34 -7.14 -9.57
N PRO A 168 0.48 -6.17 -9.96
CA PRO A 168 -0.02 -5.16 -9.05
C PRO A 168 -0.82 -5.75 -7.89
N MET A 169 -0.64 -5.19 -6.71
CA MET A 169 -1.36 -5.55 -5.49
C MET A 169 -2.16 -4.34 -5.01
N LEU A 170 -3.48 -4.49 -4.87
CA LEU A 170 -4.36 -3.42 -4.42
C LEU A 170 -5.01 -3.80 -3.09
N PHE A 171 -4.87 -2.91 -2.12
CA PHE A 171 -5.46 -3.03 -0.79
C PHE A 171 -6.57 -1.99 -0.66
N MET A 172 -7.81 -2.46 -0.70
CA MET A 172 -8.99 -1.60 -0.61
C MET A 172 -9.42 -1.44 0.85
N HIS A 173 -9.74 -0.20 1.21
CA HIS A 173 -10.30 0.15 2.51
C HIS A 173 -11.52 1.05 2.31
N THR A 174 -12.51 0.90 3.18
CA THR A 174 -13.60 1.86 3.40
C THR A 174 -13.60 2.27 4.88
N PRO A 175 -14.30 3.34 5.30
CA PRO A 175 -14.20 3.85 6.66
C PRO A 175 -14.43 2.78 7.74
N ASP A 176 -15.42 1.92 7.56
CA ASP A 176 -15.76 0.79 8.45
C ASP A 176 -15.26 -0.58 7.94
N ASN A 177 -14.64 -0.61 6.76
CA ASN A 177 -14.19 -1.79 6.04
C ASN A 177 -15.29 -2.82 5.65
N GLN A 178 -16.56 -2.54 5.87
CA GLN A 178 -17.64 -3.49 5.51
C GLN A 178 -17.75 -3.66 3.99
N MET A 179 -17.66 -2.57 3.25
CA MET A 179 -17.75 -2.58 1.79
C MET A 179 -16.41 -2.83 1.08
N ALA A 180 -15.29 -2.87 1.80
CA ALA A 180 -13.98 -3.03 1.20
C ALA A 180 -13.81 -4.34 0.41
N PRO A 181 -14.31 -5.51 0.86
CA PRO A 181 -14.22 -6.74 0.08
C PRO A 181 -15.04 -6.68 -1.22
N GLN A 182 -16.24 -6.11 -1.18
CA GLN A 182 -17.07 -5.95 -2.39
C GLN A 182 -16.42 -4.99 -3.38
N LEU A 183 -15.92 -3.84 -2.90
CA LEU A 183 -15.21 -2.86 -3.73
C LEU A 183 -13.99 -3.49 -4.44
N ALA A 184 -13.25 -4.35 -3.74
CA ALA A 184 -12.11 -5.05 -4.32
C ALA A 184 -12.53 -6.04 -5.41
N ARG A 185 -13.64 -6.76 -5.23
CA ARG A 185 -14.19 -7.68 -6.24
C ARG A 185 -14.68 -6.93 -7.47
N ASP A 186 -15.44 -5.87 -7.27
CA ASP A 186 -15.98 -5.06 -8.36
C ASP A 186 -14.86 -4.44 -9.19
N PHE A 187 -13.81 -3.94 -8.53
CA PHE A 187 -12.60 -3.45 -9.18
C PHE A 187 -11.92 -4.55 -10.02
N TYR A 188 -11.77 -5.75 -9.45
CA TYR A 188 -11.17 -6.87 -10.16
C TYR A 188 -11.98 -7.30 -11.37
N HIS A 189 -13.32 -7.32 -11.28
CA HIS A 189 -14.19 -7.61 -12.41
C HIS A 189 -14.03 -6.57 -13.52
N ALA A 190 -14.06 -5.29 -13.20
CA ALA A 190 -13.82 -4.19 -14.15
C ALA A 190 -12.41 -4.24 -14.77
N LEU A 191 -11.40 -4.67 -14.01
CA LEU A 191 -10.04 -4.85 -14.52
C LEU A 191 -9.97 -6.04 -15.50
N ARG A 192 -10.70 -7.12 -15.25
CA ARG A 192 -10.78 -8.27 -16.18
C ARG A 192 -11.40 -7.92 -17.53
N GLU A 193 -12.31 -6.96 -17.59
CA GLU A 193 -12.84 -6.44 -18.86
C GLU A 193 -11.73 -5.80 -19.71
N ARG A 194 -10.72 -5.18 -19.07
CA ARG A 194 -9.56 -4.60 -19.74
C ARG A 194 -8.44 -5.60 -20.01
N VAL A 195 -8.35 -6.64 -19.19
CA VAL A 195 -7.29 -7.67 -19.25
C VAL A 195 -7.94 -9.05 -19.14
N PRO A 196 -8.53 -9.58 -20.23
CA PRO A 196 -9.27 -10.85 -20.22
C PRO A 196 -8.46 -12.07 -19.79
N ALA A 197 -7.13 -12.00 -19.88
CA ALA A 197 -6.22 -13.06 -19.44
C ALA A 197 -6.19 -13.27 -17.91
N LEU A 198 -6.77 -12.35 -17.12
CA LEU A 198 -6.85 -12.50 -15.66
C LEU A 198 -7.79 -13.65 -15.29
N VAL A 199 -7.32 -14.51 -14.38
CA VAL A 199 -8.09 -15.66 -13.88
C VAL A 199 -9.38 -15.19 -13.19
N PRO A 200 -10.53 -15.84 -13.40
CA PRO A 200 -11.74 -15.50 -12.66
C PRO A 200 -11.54 -15.56 -11.14
N MET A 201 -12.11 -14.57 -10.44
CA MET A 201 -12.08 -14.59 -8.98
C MET A 201 -13.00 -15.72 -8.47
N PRO A 202 -12.60 -16.50 -7.46
CA PRO A 202 -13.46 -17.54 -6.89
C PRO A 202 -14.73 -16.92 -6.29
N ALA A 203 -15.80 -17.71 -6.23
CA ALA A 203 -17.00 -17.31 -5.52
C ALA A 203 -16.69 -16.99 -4.04
N TRP A 204 -17.55 -16.21 -3.40
CA TRP A 204 -17.49 -16.04 -1.95
C TRP A 204 -17.58 -17.42 -1.29
N PRO A 205 -16.76 -17.71 -0.28
CA PRO A 205 -17.03 -18.84 0.58
C PRO A 205 -18.40 -18.59 1.24
N GLY A 206 -19.30 -19.54 1.10
CA GLY A 206 -20.59 -19.54 1.78
C GLY A 206 -20.42 -19.62 3.29
#